data_40cced9a282d86e55c1bee6a0c0f28e4
#
_entry.id   40cced9a282d86e55c1bee6a0c0f28e4
#
_cell.length_a   1.000
_cell.length_b   1.000
_cell.length_c   1.000
_cell.angle_alpha   90.00
_cell.angle_beta   90.00
_cell.angle_gamma   90.00
#
_symmetry.space_group_name_H-M   'P 1'
#
loop_
_entity.id
_entity.type
_entity.pdbx_description
1 polymer ?
#
loop_
_entity_poly.entity_id
_entity_poly.type
_entity_poly.pdbx_seq_one_letter_code
_entity_poly.pdbx_strand_id
1 'polypeptide(L)'
;MTNRVYNFNPGPSTLPLDVLKTIQTELLDYRNTGMSVMEISHRSPEYDEINNQTIALIKELMGLGDNYHVIFVGGGASTQF
;
A
#
# COMPACT_ATOMS: atom_id res chain seq x y z
N MET A 1 7.38 -21.69 -9.22
CA MET A 1 8.43 -20.76 -8.80
C MET A 1 8.59 -19.64 -9.83
N THR A 2 8.70 -18.43 -9.36
CA THR A 2 8.75 -17.24 -10.20
C THR A 2 10.19 -16.83 -10.44
N ASN A 3 10.58 -16.70 -11.71
CA ASN A 3 11.88 -16.12 -12.03
C ASN A 3 11.73 -14.60 -12.01
N ARG A 4 12.28 -13.98 -10.98
CA ARG A 4 12.21 -12.53 -10.84
C ARG A 4 13.45 -11.88 -11.42
N VAL A 5 13.22 -10.76 -12.11
CA VAL A 5 14.32 -10.00 -12.70
C VAL A 5 14.74 -8.89 -11.71
N TYR A 6 15.94 -8.38 -11.92
CA TYR A 6 16.38 -7.16 -11.22
C TYR A 6 15.69 -5.97 -11.89
N ASN A 7 14.82 -5.33 -11.14
CA ASN A 7 14.00 -4.24 -11.66
C ASN A 7 14.37 -2.95 -10.93
N PHE A 8 14.90 -2.00 -11.66
CA PHE A 8 15.32 -0.69 -11.12
C PHE A 8 14.45 0.45 -11.62
N ASN A 9 13.23 0.15 -12.07
CA ASN A 9 12.30 1.18 -12.50
C ASN A 9 11.89 2.06 -11.32
N PRO A 10 11.74 3.38 -11.55
CA PRO A 10 11.40 4.30 -10.47
C PRO A 10 9.94 4.25 -10.02
N GLY A 11 9.06 3.78 -10.91
CA GLY A 11 7.64 3.63 -10.63
C GLY A 11 6.86 3.42 -11.92
N PRO A 12 6.08 2.36 -12.01
CA PRO A 12 5.98 1.26 -11.03
C PRO A 12 7.33 0.60 -10.78
N SER A 13 7.53 0.11 -9.58
CA SER A 13 8.83 -0.45 -9.19
C SER A 13 8.67 -1.83 -8.57
N THR A 14 9.79 -2.42 -8.22
CA THR A 14 9.83 -3.73 -7.55
C THR A 14 9.10 -3.68 -6.20
N LEU A 15 8.33 -4.73 -5.94
CA LEU A 15 7.72 -4.97 -4.65
C LEU A 15 8.26 -6.28 -4.07
N PRO A 16 8.34 -6.39 -2.74
CA PRO A 16 8.73 -7.66 -2.11
C PRO A 16 7.79 -8.79 -2.53
N LEU A 17 8.36 -9.97 -2.74
CA LEU A 17 7.57 -11.13 -3.17
C LEU A 17 6.45 -11.48 -2.18
N ASP A 18 6.73 -11.39 -0.89
CA ASP A 18 5.72 -11.68 0.14
C ASP A 18 4.52 -10.73 0.05
N VAL A 19 4.77 -9.46 -0.28
CA VAL A 19 3.70 -8.48 -0.49
C VAL A 19 2.85 -8.88 -1.68
N LEU A 20 3.49 -9.28 -2.79
CA LEU A 20 2.78 -9.72 -3.98
C LEU A 20 1.93 -10.97 -3.72
N LYS A 21 2.45 -11.91 -2.93
CA LYS A 21 1.70 -13.10 -2.56
C LYS A 21 0.48 -12.76 -1.72
N THR A 22 0.61 -11.83 -0.80
CA THR A 22 -0.52 -11.36 0.01
C THR A 22 -1.58 -10.71 -0.89
N ILE A 23 -1.16 -9.85 -1.81
CA ILE A 23 -2.07 -9.23 -2.77
C ILE A 23 -2.78 -10.29 -3.61
N GLN A 24 -2.06 -11.29 -4.07
CA GLN A 24 -2.63 -12.38 -4.86
C GLN A 24 -3.71 -13.13 -4.07
N THR A 25 -3.45 -13.41 -2.81
CA THR A 25 -4.39 -14.12 -1.95
C THR A 25 -5.67 -13.31 -1.72
N GLU A 26 -5.55 -12.00 -1.60
CA GLU A 26 -6.66 -11.10 -1.27
C GLU A 26 -7.28 -10.45 -2.50
N LEU A 27 -6.78 -10.77 -3.70
CA LEU A 27 -7.17 -10.04 -4.91
C LEU A 27 -8.66 -10.15 -5.22
N LEU A 28 -9.26 -11.30 -5.00
CA LEU A 28 -10.67 -11.54 -5.32
C LEU A 28 -11.60 -11.29 -4.14
N ASP A 29 -11.09 -11.36 -2.93
CA ASP A 29 -11.90 -11.22 -1.73
C ASP A 29 -11.05 -10.73 -0.57
N TYR A 30 -11.10 -9.44 -0.33
CA TYR A 30 -10.40 -8.85 0.80
C TYR A 30 -11.22 -9.00 2.07
N ARG A 31 -10.73 -9.82 2.99
CA ARG A 31 -11.30 -10.03 4.34
C ARG A 31 -12.81 -10.26 4.34
N ASN A 32 -13.28 -11.12 3.45
CA ASN A 32 -14.69 -11.51 3.34
C ASN A 32 -15.62 -10.38 2.91
N THR A 33 -15.09 -9.33 2.31
CA THR A 33 -15.90 -8.26 1.74
C THR A 33 -16.57 -8.67 0.43
N GLY A 34 -16.08 -9.74 -0.20
CA GLY A 34 -16.51 -10.15 -1.54
C GLY A 34 -15.95 -9.28 -2.64
N MET A 35 -15.00 -8.41 -2.30
CA MET A 35 -14.40 -7.45 -3.23
C MET A 35 -12.89 -7.44 -3.10
N SER A 36 -12.20 -7.09 -4.20
CA SER A 36 -10.80 -6.74 -4.15
C SER A 36 -10.60 -5.39 -3.45
N VAL A 37 -9.44 -5.18 -2.84
CA VAL A 37 -9.07 -3.85 -2.34
C VAL A 37 -9.21 -2.79 -3.43
N MET A 38 -8.92 -3.17 -4.68
CA MET A 38 -9.04 -2.26 -5.82
C MET A 38 -10.47 -1.78 -6.08
N GLU A 39 -11.46 -2.52 -5.59
CA GLU A 39 -12.87 -2.21 -5.78
C GLU A 39 -13.52 -1.52 -4.58
N ILE A 40 -12.81 -1.46 -3.46
CA ILE A 40 -13.34 -0.91 -2.22
C ILE A 40 -13.33 0.61 -2.27
N SER A 41 -14.47 1.22 -1.90
CA SER A 41 -14.58 2.68 -1.85
C SER A 41 -13.64 3.27 -0.81
N HIS A 42 -13.01 4.39 -1.15
CA HIS A 42 -12.16 5.13 -0.21
C HIS A 42 -12.94 5.73 0.96
N ARG A 43 -14.28 5.64 0.93
CA ARG A 43 -15.16 6.10 2.02
C ARG A 43 -15.66 4.95 2.89
N SER A 44 -15.22 3.71 2.61
CA SER A 44 -15.67 2.55 3.37
C SER A 44 -14.86 2.39 4.66
N PRO A 45 -15.44 1.74 5.69
CA PRO A 45 -14.70 1.42 6.91
C PRO A 45 -13.48 0.54 6.63
N GLU A 46 -13.58 -0.37 5.68
CA GLU A 46 -12.49 -1.27 5.30
C GLU A 46 -11.30 -0.48 4.75
N TYR A 47 -11.56 0.53 3.95
CA TYR A 47 -10.50 1.40 3.43
C TYR A 47 -9.88 2.23 4.55
N ASP A 48 -10.71 2.78 5.43
CA ASP A 48 -10.24 3.57 6.58
C ASP A 48 -9.29 2.74 7.43
N GLU A 49 -9.60 1.48 7.67
CA GLU A 49 -8.74 0.58 8.42
C GLU A 49 -7.38 0.41 7.74
N ILE A 50 -7.38 0.15 6.43
CA ILE A 50 -6.15 0.00 5.65
C ILE A 50 -5.33 1.29 5.71
N ASN A 51 -5.97 2.41 5.47
CA ASN A 51 -5.30 3.72 5.44
C ASN A 51 -4.70 4.07 6.79
N ASN A 52 -5.46 3.91 7.86
CA ASN A 52 -5.00 4.22 9.21
C ASN A 52 -3.89 3.29 9.66
N GLN A 53 -3.99 2.01 9.34
CA GLN A 53 -2.93 1.05 9.65
C GLN A 53 -1.64 1.39 8.89
N THR A 54 -1.76 1.78 7.63
CA THR A 54 -0.61 2.17 6.82
C THR A 54 0.09 3.38 7.42
N ILE A 55 -0.67 4.39 7.82
CA ILE A 55 -0.13 5.59 8.47
C ILE A 55 0.60 5.22 9.76
N ALA A 56 -0.03 4.38 10.59
CA ALA A 56 0.56 3.96 11.86
C ALA A 56 1.88 3.20 11.65
N LEU A 57 1.93 2.32 10.66
CA LEU A 57 3.14 1.56 10.33
C LEU A 57 4.26 2.45 9.80
N ILE A 58 3.94 3.44 8.98
CA ILE A 58 4.94 4.39 8.50
C ILE A 58 5.53 5.18 9.67
N LYS A 59 4.69 5.67 10.58
CA LYS A 59 5.17 6.38 11.77
C LYS A 59 6.06 5.50 12.63
N GLU A 60 5.67 4.25 12.83
CA GLU A 60 6.45 3.31 13.61
C GLU A 60 7.82 3.05 12.99
N LEU A 61 7.84 2.76 11.68
CA LEU A 61 9.08 2.45 10.97
C LEU A 61 10.04 3.62 10.89
N MET A 62 9.52 4.84 10.84
CA MET A 62 10.32 6.06 10.76
C MET A 62 10.57 6.71 12.12
N GLY A 63 10.02 6.16 13.18
CA GLY A 63 10.19 6.68 14.54
C GLY A 63 9.55 8.06 14.75
N LEU A 64 8.42 8.31 14.08
CA LEU A 64 7.73 9.60 14.17
C LEU A 64 6.78 9.63 15.35
N GLY A 65 6.71 10.79 16.03
CA GLY A 65 5.75 11.02 17.09
C GLY A 65 4.42 11.59 16.60
N ASP A 66 3.55 11.94 17.56
CA ASP A 66 2.20 12.42 17.24
C ASP A 66 2.18 13.81 16.61
N ASN A 67 3.30 14.55 16.69
CA ASN A 67 3.41 15.87 16.09
C ASN A 67 3.74 15.83 14.60
N TYR A 68 3.84 14.63 14.00
CA TYR A 68 4.02 14.46 12.57
C TYR A 68 2.75 13.90 11.94
N HIS A 69 2.46 14.38 10.74
CA HIS A 69 1.32 13.89 9.97
C HIS A 69 1.81 13.18 8.72
N VAL A 70 1.22 12.03 8.44
CA VAL A 70 1.47 11.27 7.21
C VAL A 70 0.31 11.52 6.27
N ILE A 71 0.62 12.02 5.07
CA ILE A 71 -0.37 12.23 4.03
C ILE A 71 0.08 11.56 2.74
N PHE A 72 -0.87 11.13 1.94
CA PHE A 72 -0.61 10.53 0.64
C PHE A 72 -1.04 11.51 -0.44
N VAL A 73 -0.12 11.82 -1.35
CA VAL A 73 -0.38 12.75 -2.43
C VAL A 73 -0.15 12.05 -3.76
N GLY A 74 -0.87 12.48 -4.79
CA GLY A 74 -0.68 11.96 -6.13
C GLY A 74 0.57 12.53 -6.78
N GLY A 75 1.17 11.76 -7.69
CA GLY A 75 2.28 12.22 -8.49
C GLY A 75 3.52 11.36 -8.32
N GLY A 76 4.53 11.68 -9.11
CA GLY A 76 5.82 11.01 -9.06
C GLY A 76 6.93 11.96 -8.63
N ALA A 77 8.16 11.59 -8.93
CA ALA A 77 9.34 12.39 -8.54
C ALA A 77 9.28 13.81 -9.06
N SER A 78 8.78 14.01 -10.27
CA SER A 78 8.69 15.36 -10.87
C SER A 78 7.70 16.27 -10.16
N THR A 79 6.72 15.73 -9.46
CA THR A 79 5.76 16.53 -8.68
C THR A 79 6.23 16.79 -7.24
N GLN A 80 7.25 16.08 -6.79
CA GLN A 80 7.78 16.25 -5.43
C GLN A 80 8.77 17.42 -5.34
N PHE A 81 9.22 17.91 -6.47
CA PHE A 81 10.15 19.06 -6.51
C PHE A 81 9.40 20.38 -6.84
#